data_413f65de2ba4a3157a8392c8cb3b04ec
#
_entry.id   413f65de2ba4a3157a8392c8cb3b04ec
#
_cell.length_a   1.000
_cell.length_b   1.000
_cell.length_c   1.000
_cell.angle_alpha   90.00
_cell.angle_beta   90.00
_cell.angle_gamma   90.00
#
_symmetry.space_group_name_H-M   'P 1'
#
loop_
_entity.id
_entity.type
_entity.pdbx_description
1 polymer ?
#
loop_
_entity_poly.entity_id
_entity_poly.type
_entity_poly.pdbx_seq_one_letter_code
_entity_poly.pdbx_strand_id
1 'polypeptide(L)'
;MSVNLKDKIALVTGASRGIGYFTALELAKAGAHVIACARTVGGLEELDDAIKAVGGSATLVPFDLADMNAIDALGGSIFERWGKLDILVANAGVLGVISPIGHIEAKVFEKVMTVNVTATWRLIRSVEPLLMRSEAGRAVILSSAAAHRCRPFWGAYSASKAAVEALARTWAGETQSTPLRITSVDPGATRTAMRAQAMPGEDPDTLPHPREVAQAILPLTGADVTETGKLFVVRENKLVDYRMPE
;
A
#
# COMPACT_ATOMS: atom_id res chain seq x y z
N MET A 1 13.53 16.72 -6.44
CA MET A 1 12.43 17.59 -6.93
C MET A 1 11.22 17.35 -6.04
N SER A 2 10.46 18.37 -5.67
CA SER A 2 9.23 18.21 -4.90
C SER A 2 8.13 17.70 -5.83
N VAL A 3 7.49 16.58 -5.45
CA VAL A 3 6.32 16.06 -6.18
C VAL A 3 5.16 17.03 -5.96
N ASN A 4 4.52 17.47 -7.05
CA ASN A 4 3.32 18.30 -6.99
C ASN A 4 2.10 17.43 -7.33
N LEU A 5 1.20 17.26 -6.35
CA LEU A 5 -0.02 16.46 -6.48
C LEU A 5 -1.30 17.31 -6.36
N LYS A 6 -1.18 18.62 -6.63
CA LYS A 6 -2.35 19.50 -6.62
C LYS A 6 -3.44 18.94 -7.55
N ASP A 7 -4.68 18.94 -7.05
CA ASP A 7 -5.87 18.44 -7.75
C ASP A 7 -5.85 16.93 -8.08
N LYS A 8 -4.95 16.15 -7.45
CA LYS A 8 -4.90 14.69 -7.56
C LYS A 8 -5.73 14.04 -6.45
N ILE A 9 -6.37 12.94 -6.79
CA ILE A 9 -7.15 12.10 -5.85
C ILE A 9 -6.32 10.86 -5.53
N ALA A 10 -6.05 10.65 -4.24
CA ALA A 10 -5.23 9.54 -3.76
C ALA A 10 -6.01 8.64 -2.79
N LEU A 11 -6.04 7.35 -3.04
CA LEU A 11 -6.61 6.33 -2.15
C LEU A 11 -5.48 5.63 -1.39
N VAL A 12 -5.56 5.64 -0.05
CA VAL A 12 -4.59 4.96 0.82
C VAL A 12 -5.31 3.97 1.73
N THR A 13 -4.95 2.69 1.67
CA THR A 13 -5.48 1.67 2.58
C THR A 13 -4.56 1.46 3.76
N GLY A 14 -5.13 1.13 4.94
CA GLY A 14 -4.37 1.01 6.18
C GLY A 14 -3.82 2.36 6.67
N ALA A 15 -4.58 3.43 6.42
CA ALA A 15 -4.14 4.81 6.67
C ALA A 15 -4.17 5.25 8.16
N SER A 16 -4.71 4.43 9.08
CA SER A 16 -4.85 4.83 10.49
C SER A 16 -3.57 4.79 11.31
N ARG A 17 -2.46 4.24 10.80
CA ARG A 17 -1.17 4.14 11.50
C ARG A 17 -0.01 3.74 10.58
N GLY A 18 1.21 3.88 11.10
CA GLY A 18 2.42 3.37 10.45
C GLY A 18 2.70 3.97 9.09
N ILE A 19 3.15 3.16 8.14
CA ILE A 19 3.53 3.61 6.80
C ILE A 19 2.35 4.26 6.08
N GLY A 20 1.15 3.66 6.14
CA GLY A 20 -0.04 4.20 5.48
C GLY A 20 -0.44 5.59 5.98
N TYR A 21 -0.36 5.82 7.30
CA TYR A 21 -0.64 7.12 7.91
C TYR A 21 0.31 8.21 7.37
N PHE A 22 1.62 7.94 7.43
CA PHE A 22 2.59 8.93 6.97
C PHE A 22 2.57 9.10 5.46
N THR A 23 2.28 8.04 4.69
CA THR A 23 2.12 8.17 3.23
C THR A 23 0.91 9.04 2.89
N ALA A 24 -0.23 8.85 3.55
CA ALA A 24 -1.41 9.70 3.40
C ALA A 24 -1.10 11.18 3.73
N LEU A 25 -0.38 11.41 4.83
CA LEU A 25 0.01 12.76 5.24
C LEU A 25 0.99 13.41 4.23
N GLU A 26 1.99 12.69 3.72
CA GLU A 26 2.93 13.24 2.74
C GLU A 26 2.26 13.49 1.37
N LEU A 27 1.30 12.65 0.95
CA LEU A 27 0.47 12.90 -0.24
C LEU A 27 -0.37 14.17 -0.10
N ALA A 28 -1.00 14.36 1.07
CA ALA A 28 -1.78 15.56 1.37
C ALA A 28 -0.91 16.84 1.38
N LYS A 29 0.30 16.77 1.96
CA LYS A 29 1.28 17.88 1.92
C LYS A 29 1.71 18.23 0.50
N ALA A 30 1.77 17.25 -0.39
CA ALA A 30 2.07 17.44 -1.81
C ALA A 30 0.88 18.00 -2.61
N GLY A 31 -0.30 18.15 -1.97
CA GLY A 31 -1.50 18.77 -2.54
C GLY A 31 -2.59 17.80 -2.97
N ALA A 32 -2.44 16.49 -2.77
CA ALA A 32 -3.48 15.53 -3.09
C ALA A 32 -4.67 15.59 -2.10
N HIS A 33 -5.89 15.36 -2.59
CA HIS A 33 -7.00 14.98 -1.75
C HIS A 33 -6.90 13.49 -1.41
N VAL A 34 -6.87 13.14 -0.12
CA VAL A 34 -6.62 11.77 0.34
C VAL A 34 -7.91 11.08 0.74
N ILE A 35 -8.23 9.95 0.11
CA ILE A 35 -9.26 9.01 0.56
C ILE A 35 -8.57 8.01 1.49
N ALA A 36 -8.78 8.18 2.80
CA ALA A 36 -8.08 7.41 3.82
C ALA A 36 -8.96 6.25 4.32
N CYS A 37 -8.54 5.01 4.02
CA CYS A 37 -9.28 3.80 4.39
C CYS A 37 -8.60 3.04 5.52
N ALA A 38 -9.32 2.73 6.59
CA ALA A 38 -8.88 1.85 7.67
C ALA A 38 -10.08 1.41 8.53
N ARG A 39 -9.84 0.45 9.44
CA ARG A 39 -10.86 -0.03 10.39
C ARG A 39 -11.04 0.89 11.59
N THR A 40 -9.95 1.53 12.02
CA THR A 40 -9.90 2.29 13.27
C THR A 40 -10.29 3.75 13.01
N VAL A 41 -11.48 4.13 13.44
CA VAL A 41 -12.03 5.48 13.24
C VAL A 41 -11.13 6.54 13.88
N GLY A 42 -10.78 6.41 15.18
CA GLY A 42 -9.94 7.39 15.87
C GLY A 42 -8.58 7.63 15.19
N GLY A 43 -7.94 6.58 14.64
CA GLY A 43 -6.69 6.77 13.89
C GLY A 43 -6.88 7.43 12.52
N LEU A 44 -8.09 7.38 11.94
CA LEU A 44 -8.42 8.16 10.75
C LEU A 44 -8.71 9.62 11.10
N GLU A 45 -9.36 9.87 12.23
CA GLU A 45 -9.61 11.23 12.75
C GLU A 45 -8.31 11.95 13.10
N GLU A 46 -7.37 11.27 13.78
CA GLU A 46 -6.02 11.79 14.03
C GLU A 46 -5.27 12.13 12.72
N LEU A 47 -5.42 11.30 11.69
CA LEU A 47 -4.84 11.56 10.37
C LEU A 47 -5.49 12.79 9.72
N ASP A 48 -6.81 12.93 9.78
CA ASP A 48 -7.54 14.05 9.19
C ASP A 48 -7.11 15.38 9.84
N ASP A 49 -6.99 15.40 11.17
CA ASP A 49 -6.50 16.56 11.90
C ASP A 49 -5.06 16.92 11.50
N ALA A 50 -4.19 15.92 11.35
CA ALA A 50 -2.81 16.13 10.88
C ALA A 50 -2.77 16.65 9.44
N ILE A 51 -3.65 16.16 8.55
CA ILE A 51 -3.78 16.62 7.16
C ILE A 51 -4.30 18.06 7.12
N LYS A 52 -5.32 18.41 7.92
CA LYS A 52 -5.82 19.78 8.03
C LYS A 52 -4.76 20.75 8.54
N ALA A 53 -3.96 20.33 9.53
CA ALA A 53 -2.87 21.14 10.10
C ALA A 53 -1.79 21.52 9.06
N VAL A 54 -1.66 20.76 7.98
CA VAL A 54 -0.73 21.05 6.86
C VAL A 54 -1.44 21.69 5.65
N GLY A 55 -2.70 22.10 5.79
CA GLY A 55 -3.50 22.72 4.72
C GLY A 55 -4.03 21.74 3.67
N GLY A 56 -3.97 20.45 3.91
CA GLY A 56 -4.49 19.40 3.03
C GLY A 56 -5.97 19.09 3.27
N SER A 57 -6.47 18.08 2.57
CA SER A 57 -7.84 17.59 2.72
C SER A 57 -7.93 16.08 2.61
N ALA A 58 -8.85 15.47 3.39
CA ALA A 58 -9.11 14.04 3.33
C ALA A 58 -10.60 13.69 3.32
N THR A 59 -10.89 12.49 2.87
CA THR A 59 -12.18 11.81 3.07
C THR A 59 -11.91 10.51 3.82
N LEU A 60 -12.50 10.37 4.99
CA LEU A 60 -12.34 9.19 5.83
C LEU A 60 -13.34 8.10 5.41
N VAL A 61 -12.85 6.90 5.17
CA VAL A 61 -13.67 5.75 4.78
C VAL A 61 -13.38 4.60 5.73
N PRO A 62 -14.10 4.54 6.88
CA PRO A 62 -13.90 3.46 7.85
C PRO A 62 -14.55 2.17 7.37
N PHE A 63 -13.75 1.13 7.06
CA PHE A 63 -14.23 -0.22 6.78
C PHE A 63 -13.13 -1.26 7.00
N ASP A 64 -13.53 -2.54 7.13
CA ASP A 64 -12.60 -3.66 7.17
C ASP A 64 -12.32 -4.17 5.74
N LEU A 65 -11.05 -4.31 5.37
CA LEU A 65 -10.66 -4.91 4.10
C LEU A 65 -11.02 -6.41 3.98
N ALA A 66 -11.48 -7.04 5.05
CA ALA A 66 -12.13 -8.35 4.97
C ALA A 66 -13.58 -8.27 4.46
N ASP A 67 -14.19 -7.08 4.45
CA ASP A 67 -15.49 -6.85 3.82
C ASP A 67 -15.31 -6.63 2.31
N MET A 68 -15.46 -7.71 1.58
CA MET A 68 -15.28 -7.70 0.12
C MET A 68 -16.34 -6.86 -0.60
N ASN A 69 -17.54 -6.75 -0.06
CA ASN A 69 -18.60 -5.94 -0.67
C ASN A 69 -18.30 -4.44 -0.53
N ALA A 70 -17.74 -4.03 0.62
CA ALA A 70 -17.31 -2.65 0.82
C ALA A 70 -16.18 -2.27 -0.16
N ILE A 71 -15.23 -3.18 -0.45
CA ILE A 71 -14.18 -2.95 -1.44
C ILE A 71 -14.77 -2.79 -2.84
N ASP A 72 -15.69 -3.68 -3.23
CA ASP A 72 -16.30 -3.64 -4.57
C ASP A 72 -17.13 -2.37 -4.77
N ALA A 73 -17.80 -1.85 -3.74
CA ALA A 73 -18.56 -0.61 -3.78
C ALA A 73 -17.67 0.66 -3.79
N LEU A 74 -16.42 0.55 -3.32
CA LEU A 74 -15.53 1.71 -3.16
C LEU A 74 -15.26 2.43 -4.48
N GLY A 75 -15.00 1.69 -5.56
CA GLY A 75 -14.76 2.27 -6.88
C GLY A 75 -15.95 3.08 -7.40
N GLY A 76 -17.19 2.56 -7.23
CA GLY A 76 -18.41 3.28 -7.58
C GLY A 76 -18.54 4.60 -6.83
N SER A 77 -18.34 4.57 -5.51
CA SER A 77 -18.42 5.78 -4.67
C SER A 77 -17.35 6.83 -5.03
N ILE A 78 -16.13 6.39 -5.37
CA ILE A 78 -15.08 7.29 -5.85
C ILE A 78 -15.47 7.89 -7.20
N PHE A 79 -15.99 7.06 -8.11
CA PHE A 79 -16.43 7.54 -9.42
C PHE A 79 -17.53 8.61 -9.32
N GLU A 80 -18.55 8.37 -8.52
CA GLU A 80 -19.65 9.32 -8.32
C GLU A 80 -19.18 10.68 -7.81
N ARG A 81 -18.14 10.70 -6.97
CA ARG A 81 -17.69 11.93 -6.32
C ARG A 81 -16.59 12.66 -7.10
N TRP A 82 -15.66 11.93 -7.74
CA TRP A 82 -14.47 12.54 -8.39
C TRP A 82 -14.31 12.15 -9.86
N GLY A 83 -15.02 11.14 -10.36
CA GLY A 83 -14.96 10.68 -11.75
C GLY A 83 -13.69 9.93 -12.12
N LYS A 84 -12.63 9.96 -11.29
CA LYS A 84 -11.32 9.34 -11.48
C LYS A 84 -10.61 9.06 -10.17
N LEU A 85 -9.53 8.30 -10.26
CA LEU A 85 -8.53 8.15 -9.20
C LEU A 85 -7.15 8.37 -9.82
N ASP A 86 -6.29 9.18 -9.21
CA ASP A 86 -4.94 9.42 -9.72
C ASP A 86 -3.90 8.50 -9.06
N ILE A 87 -4.06 8.21 -7.76
CA ILE A 87 -3.07 7.46 -6.98
C ILE A 87 -3.77 6.40 -6.13
N LEU A 88 -3.26 5.17 -6.19
CA LEU A 88 -3.57 4.09 -5.27
C LEU A 88 -2.33 3.76 -4.44
N VAL A 89 -2.47 3.73 -3.10
CA VAL A 89 -1.50 3.13 -2.19
C VAL A 89 -2.15 1.96 -1.46
N ALA A 90 -1.94 0.76 -1.99
CA ALA A 90 -2.40 -0.49 -1.38
C ALA A 90 -1.40 -0.92 -0.29
N ASN A 91 -1.55 -0.32 0.90
CA ASN A 91 -0.63 -0.51 2.02
C ASN A 91 -1.14 -1.47 3.10
N ALA A 92 -2.45 -1.60 3.25
CA ALA A 92 -3.01 -2.43 4.31
C ALA A 92 -2.55 -3.88 4.24
N GLY A 93 -2.32 -4.46 5.41
CA GLY A 93 -1.95 -5.86 5.54
C GLY A 93 -1.88 -6.31 6.99
N VAL A 94 -1.85 -7.61 7.18
CA VAL A 94 -1.69 -8.26 8.49
C VAL A 94 -0.53 -9.26 8.44
N LEU A 95 0.19 -9.39 9.56
CA LEU A 95 1.32 -10.31 9.69
C LEU A 95 0.85 -11.77 9.81
N GLY A 96 -0.28 -11.99 10.49
CA GLY A 96 -0.67 -13.32 10.94
C GLY A 96 0.14 -13.72 12.17
N VAL A 97 0.61 -14.97 12.19
CA VAL A 97 1.41 -15.56 13.27
C VAL A 97 2.80 -15.93 12.76
N ILE A 98 3.81 -15.74 13.58
CA ILE A 98 5.17 -16.27 13.37
C ILE A 98 5.21 -17.66 13.97
N SER A 99 5.19 -18.70 13.11
CA SER A 99 5.03 -20.10 13.49
C SER A 99 5.61 -21.03 12.44
N PRO A 100 6.04 -22.26 12.81
CA PRO A 100 6.34 -23.30 11.82
C PRO A 100 5.16 -23.49 10.87
N ILE A 101 5.42 -23.66 9.58
CA ILE A 101 4.38 -23.66 8.53
C ILE A 101 3.29 -24.71 8.76
N GLY A 102 3.67 -25.88 9.23
CA GLY A 102 2.73 -26.98 9.54
C GLY A 102 1.88 -26.75 10.82
N HIS A 103 2.17 -25.71 11.60
CA HIS A 103 1.46 -25.37 12.84
C HIS A 103 0.61 -24.10 12.70
N ILE A 104 0.54 -23.51 11.51
CA ILE A 104 -0.31 -22.35 11.27
C ILE A 104 -1.75 -22.82 11.20
N GLU A 105 -2.60 -22.32 12.08
CA GLU A 105 -4.05 -22.61 12.05
C GLU A 105 -4.67 -22.13 10.73
N ALA A 106 -5.57 -22.94 10.14
CA ALA A 106 -6.23 -22.62 8.87
C ALA A 106 -6.87 -21.23 8.87
N LYS A 107 -7.59 -20.87 9.94
CA LYS A 107 -8.23 -19.55 10.09
C LYS A 107 -7.23 -18.38 10.05
N VAL A 108 -6.03 -18.58 10.60
CA VAL A 108 -4.98 -17.54 10.59
C VAL A 108 -4.42 -17.39 9.18
N PHE A 109 -4.14 -18.50 8.51
CA PHE A 109 -3.68 -18.50 7.12
C PHE A 109 -4.71 -17.84 6.19
N GLU A 110 -5.97 -18.28 6.27
CA GLU A 110 -7.08 -17.73 5.50
C GLU A 110 -7.24 -16.22 5.71
N LYS A 111 -7.15 -15.73 6.96
CA LYS A 111 -7.23 -14.31 7.27
C LYS A 111 -6.08 -13.51 6.61
N VAL A 112 -4.86 -14.05 6.64
CA VAL A 112 -3.71 -13.40 6.00
C VAL A 112 -3.92 -13.33 4.49
N MET A 113 -4.35 -14.42 3.86
CA MET A 113 -4.63 -14.45 2.42
C MET A 113 -5.80 -13.53 2.04
N THR A 114 -6.86 -13.53 2.84
CA THR A 114 -8.04 -12.67 2.62
C THR A 114 -7.66 -11.19 2.66
N VAL A 115 -6.97 -10.74 3.70
CA VAL A 115 -6.64 -9.30 3.87
C VAL A 115 -5.51 -8.86 2.97
N ASN A 116 -4.45 -9.67 2.83
CA ASN A 116 -3.27 -9.23 2.07
C ASN A 116 -3.43 -9.44 0.56
N VAL A 117 -4.07 -10.54 0.14
CA VAL A 117 -4.11 -10.95 -1.28
C VAL A 117 -5.48 -10.67 -1.89
N THR A 118 -6.54 -11.30 -1.36
CA THR A 118 -7.89 -11.20 -1.95
C THR A 118 -8.38 -9.75 -1.93
N ALA A 119 -8.21 -9.06 -0.80
CA ALA A 119 -8.60 -7.66 -0.68
C ALA A 119 -7.80 -6.76 -1.64
N THR A 120 -6.49 -6.99 -1.80
CA THR A 120 -5.65 -6.23 -2.75
C THR A 120 -6.12 -6.47 -4.18
N TRP A 121 -6.39 -7.72 -4.58
CA TRP A 121 -6.92 -8.03 -5.90
C TRP A 121 -8.28 -7.37 -6.15
N ARG A 122 -9.21 -7.47 -5.18
CA ARG A 122 -10.52 -6.80 -5.29
C ARG A 122 -10.39 -5.28 -5.38
N LEU A 123 -9.47 -4.70 -4.63
CA LEU A 123 -9.19 -3.27 -4.68
C LEU A 123 -8.69 -2.86 -6.07
N ILE A 124 -7.73 -3.60 -6.65
CA ILE A 124 -7.27 -3.40 -8.03
C ILE A 124 -8.48 -3.41 -8.98
N ARG A 125 -9.28 -4.46 -8.95
CA ARG A 125 -10.48 -4.60 -9.80
C ARG A 125 -11.46 -3.46 -9.64
N SER A 126 -11.67 -2.96 -8.40
CA SER A 126 -12.61 -1.89 -8.09
C SER A 126 -12.13 -0.53 -8.61
N VAL A 127 -10.82 -0.24 -8.55
CA VAL A 127 -10.30 1.10 -8.84
C VAL A 127 -9.48 1.22 -10.13
N GLU A 128 -9.09 0.14 -10.79
CA GLU A 128 -8.38 0.18 -12.07
C GLU A 128 -9.09 1.05 -13.12
N PRO A 129 -10.42 0.91 -13.35
CA PRO A 129 -11.11 1.74 -14.33
C PRO A 129 -10.98 3.25 -14.03
N LEU A 130 -10.83 3.62 -12.76
CA LEU A 130 -10.67 5.00 -12.32
C LEU A 130 -9.24 5.51 -12.50
N LEU A 131 -8.24 4.64 -12.22
CA LEU A 131 -6.83 4.93 -12.45
C LEU A 131 -6.54 5.11 -13.95
N MET A 132 -7.24 4.34 -14.80
CA MET A 132 -7.16 4.46 -16.26
C MET A 132 -7.75 5.77 -16.80
N ARG A 133 -8.59 6.46 -16.04
CA ARG A 133 -9.14 7.79 -16.37
C ARG A 133 -8.18 8.92 -16.00
N SER A 134 -7.14 8.64 -15.23
CA SER A 134 -6.09 9.60 -14.93
C SER A 134 -5.10 9.71 -16.09
N GLU A 135 -4.64 10.92 -16.39
CA GLU A 135 -3.57 11.16 -17.37
C GLU A 135 -2.23 10.54 -16.92
N ALA A 136 -2.09 10.30 -15.61
CA ALA A 136 -0.89 9.73 -15.00
C ALA A 136 -1.28 8.89 -13.75
N GLY A 137 -2.01 7.80 -13.96
CA GLY A 137 -2.39 6.88 -12.89
C GLY A 137 -1.16 6.24 -12.23
N ARG A 138 -1.15 6.16 -10.89
CA ARG A 138 -0.05 5.55 -10.11
C ARG A 138 -0.59 4.57 -9.09
N ALA A 139 -0.03 3.36 -9.09
CA ALA A 139 -0.36 2.35 -8.09
C ALA A 139 0.90 1.90 -7.35
N VAL A 140 0.91 2.13 -6.05
CA VAL A 140 1.98 1.72 -5.14
C VAL A 140 1.46 0.58 -4.28
N ILE A 141 2.06 -0.59 -4.40
CA ILE A 141 1.63 -1.82 -3.73
C ILE A 141 2.68 -2.19 -2.67
N LEU A 142 2.31 -2.15 -1.40
CA LEU A 142 3.24 -2.46 -0.30
C LEU A 142 3.49 -3.97 -0.19
N SER A 143 4.70 -4.38 -0.59
CA SER A 143 5.24 -5.71 -0.43
C SER A 143 6.13 -5.81 0.83
N SER A 144 7.13 -6.67 0.78
CA SER A 144 8.10 -6.90 1.85
C SER A 144 9.25 -7.77 1.32
N ALA A 145 10.45 -7.61 1.85
CA ALA A 145 11.53 -8.56 1.66
C ALA A 145 11.16 -10.02 2.04
N ALA A 146 10.10 -10.21 2.83
CA ALA A 146 9.57 -11.54 3.16
C ALA A 146 9.10 -12.32 1.93
N ALA A 147 8.63 -11.64 0.87
CA ALA A 147 8.24 -12.25 -0.39
C ALA A 147 9.37 -13.05 -1.05
N HIS A 148 10.61 -12.61 -0.86
CA HIS A 148 11.79 -13.20 -1.50
C HIS A 148 12.65 -14.02 -0.55
N ARG A 149 12.77 -13.58 0.73
CA ARG A 149 13.66 -14.20 1.70
C ARG A 149 13.11 -15.49 2.30
N CYS A 150 11.80 -15.66 2.32
CA CYS A 150 11.08 -16.86 2.83
C CYS A 150 11.68 -17.39 4.15
N ARG A 151 11.87 -16.47 5.13
CA ARG A 151 12.50 -16.83 6.41
C ARG A 151 11.68 -17.89 7.14
N PRO A 152 12.32 -18.81 7.88
CA PRO A 152 11.62 -19.74 8.76
C PRO A 152 10.59 -19.02 9.64
N PHE A 153 9.44 -19.63 9.83
CA PHE A 153 8.29 -19.16 10.63
C PHE A 153 7.44 -18.03 10.00
N TRP A 154 7.81 -17.49 8.85
CA TRP A 154 7.08 -16.39 8.17
C TRP A 154 6.13 -16.88 7.07
N GLY A 155 5.80 -18.17 7.04
CA GLY A 155 5.18 -18.83 5.88
C GLY A 155 3.95 -18.13 5.33
N ALA A 156 2.92 -17.87 6.13
CA ALA A 156 1.68 -17.23 5.66
C ALA A 156 1.93 -15.82 5.11
N TYR A 157 2.72 -15.01 5.84
CA TYR A 157 3.03 -13.63 5.42
C TYR A 157 3.88 -13.60 4.15
N SER A 158 4.94 -14.42 4.08
CA SER A 158 5.80 -14.54 2.89
C SER A 158 5.01 -14.94 1.65
N ALA A 159 4.18 -15.99 1.76
CA ALA A 159 3.30 -16.43 0.69
C ALA A 159 2.35 -15.32 0.22
N SER A 160 1.74 -14.59 1.16
CA SER A 160 0.83 -13.50 0.82
C SER A 160 1.54 -12.34 0.11
N LYS A 161 2.75 -11.96 0.53
CA LYS A 161 3.50 -10.87 -0.11
C LYS A 161 4.07 -11.26 -1.48
N ALA A 162 4.48 -12.52 -1.66
CA ALA A 162 4.85 -13.06 -2.97
C ALA A 162 3.66 -13.05 -3.94
N ALA A 163 2.46 -13.44 -3.47
CA ALA A 163 1.24 -13.38 -4.27
C ALA A 163 0.88 -11.94 -4.66
N VAL A 164 1.02 -10.98 -3.74
CA VAL A 164 0.76 -9.55 -4.02
C VAL A 164 1.72 -9.01 -5.09
N GLU A 165 3.00 -9.37 -5.04
CA GLU A 165 3.97 -8.99 -6.07
C GLU A 165 3.65 -9.62 -7.44
N ALA A 166 3.20 -10.88 -7.44
CA ALA A 166 2.75 -11.52 -8.68
C ALA A 166 1.57 -10.78 -9.30
N LEU A 167 0.54 -10.40 -8.49
CA LEU A 167 -0.58 -9.59 -8.95
C LEU A 167 -0.13 -8.24 -9.51
N ALA A 168 0.74 -7.54 -8.80
CA ALA A 168 1.23 -6.22 -9.23
C ALA A 168 2.01 -6.29 -10.56
N ARG A 169 2.84 -7.31 -10.74
CA ARG A 169 3.62 -7.52 -11.97
C ARG A 169 2.72 -7.88 -13.15
N THR A 170 1.76 -8.77 -12.94
CA THR A 170 0.78 -9.16 -13.97
C THR A 170 -0.01 -7.92 -14.40
N TRP A 171 -0.53 -7.17 -13.44
CA TRP A 171 -1.26 -5.93 -13.72
C TRP A 171 -0.41 -4.88 -14.46
N ALA A 172 0.86 -4.73 -14.10
CA ALA A 172 1.78 -3.84 -14.82
C ALA A 172 1.99 -4.26 -16.28
N GLY A 173 2.08 -5.57 -16.55
CA GLY A 173 2.17 -6.11 -17.91
C GLY A 173 0.91 -5.86 -18.72
N GLU A 174 -0.27 -6.07 -18.11
CA GLU A 174 -1.57 -5.87 -18.76
C GLU A 174 -1.83 -4.39 -19.11
N THR A 175 -1.28 -3.46 -18.32
CA THR A 175 -1.48 -2.01 -18.49
C THR A 175 -0.28 -1.28 -19.11
N GLN A 176 0.70 -1.98 -19.65
CA GLN A 176 1.96 -1.42 -20.15
C GLN A 176 1.77 -0.33 -21.22
N SER A 177 0.75 -0.48 -22.07
CA SER A 177 0.43 0.47 -23.15
C SER A 177 -0.40 1.69 -22.70
N THR A 178 -0.67 1.82 -21.39
CA THR A 178 -1.49 2.88 -20.82
C THR A 178 -0.64 3.87 -20.02
N PRO A 179 -1.19 5.02 -19.55
CA PRO A 179 -0.50 5.94 -18.65
C PRO A 179 -0.30 5.42 -17.22
N LEU A 180 -0.97 4.31 -16.82
CA LEU A 180 -0.89 3.74 -15.49
C LEU A 180 0.48 3.11 -15.24
N ARG A 181 1.09 3.44 -14.09
CA ARG A 181 2.35 2.83 -13.64
C ARG A 181 2.16 2.18 -12.28
N ILE A 182 2.64 0.95 -12.16
CA ILE A 182 2.48 0.10 -10.98
C ILE A 182 3.85 -0.22 -10.43
N THR A 183 4.06 0.07 -9.14
CA THR A 183 5.32 -0.18 -8.44
C THR A 183 5.05 -0.96 -7.15
N SER A 184 5.70 -2.10 -6.99
CA SER A 184 5.77 -2.78 -5.70
C SER A 184 6.82 -2.11 -4.82
N VAL A 185 6.60 -2.08 -3.50
CA VAL A 185 7.53 -1.46 -2.55
C VAL A 185 7.93 -2.44 -1.45
N ASP A 186 9.22 -2.67 -1.28
CA ASP A 186 9.79 -3.26 -0.07
C ASP A 186 10.20 -2.13 0.88
N PRO A 187 9.42 -1.89 1.96
CA PRO A 187 9.71 -0.83 2.91
C PRO A 187 10.92 -1.14 3.82
N GLY A 188 11.38 -2.39 3.83
CA GLY A 188 12.36 -2.87 4.79
C GLY A 188 11.82 -3.01 6.22
N ALA A 189 12.73 -3.18 7.18
CA ALA A 189 12.39 -3.14 8.60
C ALA A 189 12.08 -1.69 8.99
N THR A 190 10.87 -1.44 9.45
CA THR A 190 10.35 -0.10 9.76
C THR A 190 9.70 -0.09 11.14
N ARG A 191 9.87 0.96 11.94
CA ARG A 191 9.32 1.15 13.28
C ARG A 191 7.78 1.22 13.23
N THR A 192 7.15 0.06 13.29
CA THR A 192 5.68 -0.09 13.23
C THR A 192 5.20 -1.11 14.26
N ALA A 193 3.92 -1.05 14.63
CA ALA A 193 3.32 -2.05 15.51
C ALA A 193 3.41 -3.48 14.91
N MET A 194 3.33 -3.62 13.58
CA MET A 194 3.53 -4.92 12.91
C MET A 194 4.97 -5.43 13.11
N ARG A 195 5.97 -4.55 13.05
CA ARG A 195 7.37 -4.93 13.29
C ARG A 195 7.61 -5.33 14.73
N ALA A 196 7.07 -4.58 15.69
CA ALA A 196 7.15 -4.93 17.10
C ALA A 196 6.49 -6.29 17.41
N GLN A 197 5.36 -6.61 16.75
CA GLN A 197 4.74 -7.92 16.84
C GLN A 197 5.62 -9.04 16.25
N ALA A 198 6.30 -8.79 15.13
CA ALA A 198 7.15 -9.78 14.46
C ALA A 198 8.47 -10.02 15.19
N MET A 199 9.02 -9.00 15.82
CA MET A 199 10.36 -8.98 16.44
C MET A 199 10.31 -8.27 17.80
N PRO A 200 9.66 -8.88 18.81
CA PRO A 200 9.39 -8.20 20.10
C PRO A 200 10.64 -7.85 20.91
N GLY A 201 11.80 -8.42 20.59
CA GLY A 201 13.08 -8.09 21.26
C GLY A 201 13.94 -7.07 20.52
N GLU A 202 13.46 -6.54 19.39
CA GLU A 202 14.22 -5.57 18.59
C GLU A 202 14.02 -4.14 19.15
N ASP A 203 15.11 -3.40 19.31
CA ASP A 203 15.05 -2.01 19.72
C ASP A 203 14.43 -1.16 18.59
N PRO A 204 13.24 -0.55 18.84
CA PRO A 204 12.56 0.24 17.83
C PRO A 204 13.34 1.49 17.39
N ASP A 205 14.25 2.00 18.20
CA ASP A 205 15.04 3.20 17.88
C ASP A 205 16.16 2.92 16.86
N THR A 206 16.47 1.65 16.63
CA THR A 206 17.40 1.22 15.56
C THR A 206 16.73 1.15 14.18
N LEU A 207 15.41 1.33 14.11
CA LEU A 207 14.63 1.20 12.90
C LEU A 207 14.24 2.56 12.32
N PRO A 208 14.23 2.69 10.97
CA PRO A 208 13.71 3.88 10.31
C PRO A 208 12.27 4.19 10.75
N HIS A 209 11.99 5.47 10.91
CA HIS A 209 10.63 5.91 11.22
C HIS A 209 9.72 5.72 9.99
N PRO A 210 8.42 5.37 10.14
CA PRO A 210 7.51 5.18 9.00
C PRO A 210 7.40 6.40 8.07
N ARG A 211 7.65 7.60 8.56
CA ARG A 211 7.70 8.83 7.74
C ARG A 211 8.81 8.78 6.70
N GLU A 212 9.96 8.23 7.01
CA GLU A 212 11.09 8.10 6.07
C GLU A 212 10.70 7.21 4.89
N VAL A 213 10.00 6.10 5.18
CA VAL A 213 9.43 5.22 4.15
C VAL A 213 8.40 5.96 3.31
N ALA A 214 7.50 6.73 3.94
CA ALA A 214 6.49 7.52 3.23
C ALA A 214 7.13 8.56 2.30
N GLN A 215 8.18 9.24 2.75
CA GLN A 215 8.94 10.20 1.93
C GLN A 215 9.65 9.53 0.76
N ALA A 216 10.14 8.30 0.92
CA ALA A 216 10.73 7.52 -0.16
C ALA A 216 9.68 7.00 -1.16
N ILE A 217 8.44 6.77 -0.73
CA ILE A 217 7.32 6.37 -1.59
C ILE A 217 6.78 7.55 -2.41
N LEU A 218 6.77 8.75 -1.86
CA LEU A 218 6.14 9.92 -2.48
C LEU A 218 6.59 10.15 -3.94
N PRO A 219 7.88 10.07 -4.32
CA PRO A 219 8.32 10.23 -5.71
C PRO A 219 7.69 9.21 -6.67
N LEU A 220 7.33 8.01 -6.19
CA LEU A 220 6.70 6.98 -7.02
C LEU A 220 5.26 7.35 -7.47
N THR A 221 4.69 8.39 -6.88
CA THR A 221 3.34 8.88 -7.20
C THR A 221 3.35 10.07 -8.16
N GLY A 222 4.53 10.55 -8.56
CA GLY A 222 4.70 11.66 -9.49
C GLY A 222 4.33 11.31 -10.93
N ALA A 223 3.92 12.31 -11.71
CA ALA A 223 3.54 12.12 -13.11
C ALA A 223 4.74 11.78 -14.01
N ASP A 224 5.95 12.08 -13.57
CA ASP A 224 7.22 11.82 -14.24
C ASP A 224 7.71 10.37 -14.12
N VAL A 225 7.06 9.52 -13.32
CA VAL A 225 7.38 8.09 -13.23
C VAL A 225 7.05 7.39 -14.52
N THR A 226 8.05 6.81 -15.18
CA THR A 226 7.92 6.07 -16.44
C THR A 226 8.00 4.55 -16.26
N GLU A 227 8.67 4.10 -15.20
CA GLU A 227 8.87 2.69 -14.88
C GLU A 227 7.58 2.05 -14.35
N THR A 228 7.33 0.80 -14.77
CA THR A 228 6.21 -0.02 -14.29
C THR A 228 6.64 -1.46 -14.06
N GLY A 229 5.97 -2.18 -13.17
CA GLY A 229 6.27 -3.59 -12.88
C GLY A 229 7.57 -3.82 -12.13
N LYS A 230 8.16 -2.79 -11.54
CA LYS A 230 9.41 -2.85 -10.77
C LYS A 230 9.15 -2.98 -9.26
N LEU A 231 10.17 -3.41 -8.53
CA LEU A 231 10.23 -3.38 -7.07
C LEU A 231 11.09 -2.20 -6.63
N PHE A 232 10.51 -1.29 -5.86
CA PHE A 232 11.26 -0.23 -5.18
C PHE A 232 11.74 -0.73 -3.82
N VAL A 233 13.05 -0.79 -3.63
CA VAL A 233 13.69 -1.17 -2.37
C VAL A 233 14.04 0.08 -1.60
N VAL A 234 13.26 0.41 -0.58
CA VAL A 234 13.39 1.69 0.17
C VAL A 234 14.78 1.86 0.77
N ARG A 235 15.35 0.80 1.37
CA ARG A 235 16.68 0.86 1.97
C ARG A 235 17.79 1.24 0.98
N GLU A 236 17.62 0.88 -0.29
CA GLU A 236 18.59 1.14 -1.36
C GLU A 236 18.21 2.39 -2.17
N ASN A 237 17.02 2.94 -1.92
CA ASN A 237 16.41 4.02 -2.69
C ASN A 237 16.47 3.74 -4.21
N LYS A 238 16.12 2.51 -4.61
CA LYS A 238 16.32 2.03 -5.98
C LYS A 238 15.15 1.20 -6.47
N LEU A 239 14.77 1.41 -7.75
CA LEU A 239 13.93 0.50 -8.52
C LEU A 239 14.80 -0.66 -9.05
N VAL A 240 14.33 -1.88 -8.86
CA VAL A 240 14.99 -3.11 -9.32
C VAL A 240 14.03 -3.97 -10.14
N ASP A 241 14.58 -4.70 -11.08
CA ASP A 241 13.86 -5.73 -11.82
C ASP A 241 13.66 -6.97 -10.96
N TYR A 242 12.54 -7.65 -11.16
CA TYR A 242 12.37 -8.99 -10.64
C TYR A 242 13.26 -9.96 -11.40
N ARG A 243 14.03 -10.74 -10.68
CA ARG A 243 14.84 -11.78 -11.31
C ARG A 243 13.93 -12.89 -11.83
N MET A 244 14.03 -13.16 -13.13
CA MET A 244 13.42 -14.34 -13.73
C MET A 244 14.37 -15.53 -13.54
N PRO A 245 13.86 -16.74 -13.22
CA PRO A 245 14.69 -17.94 -13.32
C PRO A 245 15.11 -18.11 -14.78
N GLU A 246 16.38 -18.50 -14.95
CA GLU A 246 16.93 -18.88 -16.26
C GLU A 246 16.34 -20.21 -16.76
#